data_7f3ca27e4bdddd2d3047feb35804996e
#
_entry.id   7f3ca27e4bdddd2d3047feb35804996e
#
_cell.length_a   1.000
_cell.length_b   1.000
_cell.length_c   1.000
_cell.angle_alpha   90.00
_cell.angle_beta   90.00
_cell.angle_gamma   90.00
#
_symmetry.space_group_name_H-M   'P 1'
#
loop_
_entity.id
_entity.type
_entity.pdbx_description
1 polymer ?
#
loop_
_entity_poly.entity_id
_entity_poly.type
_entity_poly.pdbx_seq_one_letter_code
_entity_poly.pdbx_strand_id
1 'polypeptide(L)'
;MTIQQAAALAALLMVGCSKTQPATGENATKPVPKNSTHPEPKPKSVDSTAEATPPDQPLKNRGSKPKPPKISIWDAARTGDAESLRQHLASGTDINAKDEGGWVPLHGASGSGHKEIVKLLLTSGADANLPALSGKTALDYASRAGHKETSDLLRKHGGKTRAELNAEGKKRN
;
A
#
# COMPACT_ATOMS: atom_id res chain seq x y z
N MET A 1 5.64 55.75 -23.19
CA MET A 1 4.68 55.28 -24.23
C MET A 1 4.19 53.94 -23.75
N THR A 2 3.22 53.78 -22.82
CA THR A 2 1.74 53.90 -22.93
C THR A 2 1.20 53.12 -24.12
N ILE A 3 0.42 52.11 -23.84
CA ILE A 3 -0.85 51.67 -24.39
C ILE A 3 -1.16 50.32 -23.66
N GLN A 4 -1.84 50.23 -22.58
CA GLN A 4 -3.25 50.40 -22.28
C GLN A 4 -4.19 49.48 -23.08
N GLN A 5 -4.79 48.60 -22.29
CA GLN A 5 -6.21 48.15 -22.28
C GLN A 5 -6.79 47.43 -23.49
N ALA A 6 -7.37 46.26 -23.20
CA ALA A 6 -8.78 46.04 -23.50
C ALA A 6 -9.33 44.88 -22.66
N ALA A 7 -10.19 45.25 -21.77
CA ALA A 7 -11.18 44.37 -21.15
C ALA A 7 -12.26 43.97 -22.18
N ALA A 8 -12.76 42.75 -22.11
CA ALA A 8 -14.11 42.46 -22.62
C ALA A 8 -14.76 41.41 -21.72
N LEU A 9 -15.68 41.88 -20.92
CA LEU A 9 -16.80 41.18 -20.33
C LEU A 9 -17.61 40.45 -21.41
N ALA A 10 -17.99 39.23 -21.14
CA ALA A 10 -19.26 38.71 -21.58
C ALA A 10 -19.80 37.74 -20.53
N ALA A 11 -20.65 38.28 -19.68
CA ALA A 11 -21.64 37.56 -18.93
C ALA A 11 -22.78 37.16 -19.87
N LEU A 12 -23.17 35.90 -19.86
CA LEU A 12 -24.51 35.53 -20.31
C LEU A 12 -25.07 34.47 -19.37
N LEU A 13 -26.00 34.94 -18.58
CA LEU A 13 -27.03 34.21 -17.85
C LEU A 13 -27.83 33.34 -18.80
N MET A 14 -28.05 32.10 -18.49
CA MET A 14 -29.27 31.37 -18.79
C MET A 14 -29.65 30.52 -17.58
N VAL A 15 -30.58 31.04 -16.91
CA VAL A 15 -31.63 30.49 -16.08
C VAL A 15 -32.38 29.40 -16.86
N GLY A 16 -32.50 28.25 -16.26
CA GLY A 16 -33.30 27.14 -16.75
C GLY A 16 -33.70 26.24 -15.61
N CYS A 17 -34.70 26.66 -14.91
CA CYS A 17 -35.47 25.96 -13.88
C CYS A 17 -36.26 24.81 -14.52
N SER A 18 -36.24 23.61 -13.93
CA SER A 18 -37.35 22.65 -13.87
C SER A 18 -37.00 21.58 -12.86
N LYS A 19 -37.45 21.73 -11.73
CA LYS A 19 -38.47 21.05 -10.91
C LYS A 19 -39.14 19.89 -11.63
N THR A 20 -38.92 18.69 -11.12
CA THR A 20 -39.99 17.73 -10.76
C THR A 20 -39.43 16.58 -9.94
N GLN A 21 -39.75 16.53 -8.68
CA GLN A 21 -40.15 15.34 -7.95
C GLN A 21 -41.69 15.38 -7.92
N PRO A 22 -42.49 14.37 -7.56
CA PRO A 22 -42.19 13.09 -6.87
C PRO A 22 -43.05 11.93 -7.42
N ALA A 23 -42.89 10.73 -6.92
CA ALA A 23 -43.92 9.74 -6.61
C ALA A 23 -43.24 8.46 -6.12
N THR A 24 -43.26 8.22 -4.85
CA THR A 24 -44.18 7.33 -4.10
C THR A 24 -44.52 6.05 -4.84
N GLY A 25 -44.06 4.97 -4.30
CA GLY A 25 -44.49 3.62 -4.61
C GLY A 25 -44.06 2.71 -3.48
N GLU A 26 -44.80 2.79 -2.36
CA GLU A 26 -44.92 1.74 -1.38
C GLU A 26 -45.40 0.45 -2.03
N ASN A 27 -44.81 -0.65 -1.71
CA ASN A 27 -45.49 -1.90 -1.34
C ASN A 27 -44.44 -2.85 -0.76
N ALA A 28 -44.34 -2.99 0.54
CA ALA A 28 -44.99 -3.94 1.42
C ALA A 28 -45.28 -5.29 0.75
N THR A 29 -44.52 -6.28 1.14
CA THR A 29 -45.00 -7.46 1.86
C THR A 29 -43.89 -8.47 2.09
N LYS A 30 -43.64 -8.73 3.34
CA LYS A 30 -43.16 -10.01 3.85
C LYS A 30 -44.16 -11.12 3.46
N PRO A 31 -43.79 -12.43 3.46
CA PRO A 31 -43.33 -13.06 4.66
C PRO A 31 -42.25 -14.15 4.49
N VAL A 32 -41.58 -14.39 5.58
CA VAL A 32 -40.75 -15.54 5.92
C VAL A 32 -41.63 -16.82 5.93
N PRO A 33 -41.12 -17.97 5.55
CA PRO A 33 -41.42 -19.16 6.33
C PRO A 33 -40.19 -19.71 7.06
N LYS A 34 -40.39 -19.81 8.34
CA LYS A 34 -39.67 -20.75 9.23
C LYS A 34 -39.92 -22.17 8.77
N ASN A 35 -38.94 -22.99 8.83
CA ASN A 35 -38.93 -24.30 9.48
C ASN A 35 -37.68 -25.02 9.08
N SER A 36 -36.95 -25.36 10.01
CA SER A 36 -36.90 -26.57 10.87
C SER A 36 -35.72 -27.39 10.44
N THR A 37 -34.80 -27.77 11.13
CA THR A 37 -34.73 -28.53 12.38
C THR A 37 -33.25 -28.78 12.68
N HIS A 38 -32.89 -28.45 13.85
CA HIS A 38 -31.73 -28.96 14.58
C HIS A 38 -31.78 -30.49 14.67
N PRO A 39 -30.67 -31.25 14.70
CA PRO A 39 -30.14 -31.50 16.03
C PRO A 39 -28.62 -31.44 16.17
N GLU A 40 -28.26 -30.75 17.19
CA GLU A 40 -27.03 -30.90 17.93
C GLU A 40 -26.86 -32.35 18.42
N PRO A 41 -25.68 -32.88 18.48
CA PRO A 41 -25.33 -33.75 19.59
C PRO A 41 -24.26 -33.09 20.47
N LYS A 42 -24.65 -32.99 21.73
CA LYS A 42 -23.91 -32.65 22.91
C LYS A 42 -22.69 -33.56 23.19
N PRO A 43 -21.89 -33.16 24.14
CA PRO A 43 -20.46 -33.38 24.22
C PRO A 43 -20.13 -34.71 24.92
N LYS A 44 -19.03 -35.27 24.56
CA LYS A 44 -18.34 -36.24 25.43
C LYS A 44 -17.02 -35.65 25.86
N SER A 45 -17.05 -35.18 27.09
CA SER A 45 -15.90 -35.06 27.96
C SER A 45 -15.17 -36.40 28.03
N VAL A 46 -13.89 -36.37 27.84
CA VAL A 46 -12.90 -37.15 28.59
C VAL A 46 -11.55 -36.42 28.43
N ASP A 47 -11.20 -35.87 29.51
CA ASP A 47 -10.08 -36.20 30.37
C ASP A 47 -8.76 -35.55 30.03
N SER A 48 -8.35 -34.84 31.04
CA SER A 48 -7.05 -34.32 31.34
C SER A 48 -5.90 -35.18 30.85
N THR A 49 -5.01 -34.58 30.12
CA THR A 49 -3.59 -34.76 30.44
C THR A 49 -2.87 -33.48 30.04
N ALA A 50 -2.49 -32.72 31.04
CA ALA A 50 -1.46 -31.73 30.95
C ALA A 50 -0.16 -32.44 30.54
N GLU A 51 0.37 -32.13 29.40
CA GLU A 51 1.76 -32.40 29.09
C GLU A 51 2.34 -31.22 28.31
N ALA A 52 3.05 -30.44 29.13
CA ALA A 52 4.30 -29.82 28.83
C ALA A 52 4.60 -29.42 27.38
N THR A 53 4.54 -28.14 27.18
CA THR A 53 5.41 -27.41 26.27
C THR A 53 6.83 -27.97 26.36
N PRO A 54 7.44 -28.49 25.30
CA PRO A 54 8.88 -28.58 25.28
C PRO A 54 9.41 -27.18 24.96
N PRO A 55 10.14 -26.56 25.88
CA PRO A 55 11.02 -25.47 25.51
C PRO A 55 12.20 -26.09 24.75
N ASP A 56 12.69 -25.33 23.81
CA ASP A 56 14.00 -25.59 23.25
C ASP A 56 14.06 -26.61 22.09
N GLN A 57 13.58 -26.17 20.93
CA GLN A 57 14.24 -26.65 19.74
C GLN A 57 15.39 -25.69 19.43
N PRO A 58 16.64 -26.13 19.59
CA PRO A 58 17.78 -25.31 19.20
C PRO A 58 17.67 -25.05 17.69
N LEU A 59 17.73 -23.77 17.34
CA LEU A 59 17.94 -23.25 16.00
C LEU A 59 19.15 -23.93 15.34
N LYS A 60 18.97 -25.13 14.82
CA LYS A 60 19.92 -25.80 13.94
C LYS A 60 19.47 -25.59 12.51
N ASN A 61 19.68 -24.40 11.99
CA ASN A 61 19.93 -24.23 10.57
C ASN A 61 20.76 -22.97 10.31
N ARG A 62 21.95 -22.93 10.93
CA ARG A 62 23.05 -22.11 10.45
C ARG A 62 23.76 -22.90 9.38
N GLY A 63 23.39 -22.75 8.12
CA GLY A 63 24.21 -23.40 7.11
C GLY A 63 23.79 -23.36 5.65
N SER A 64 22.70 -22.75 5.29
CA SER A 64 22.47 -22.44 3.87
C SER A 64 21.64 -21.17 3.78
N LYS A 65 22.19 -20.12 3.17
CA LYS A 65 21.36 -18.99 2.74
C LYS A 65 20.21 -19.57 1.92
N PRO A 66 18.95 -19.27 2.26
CA PRO A 66 17.84 -19.75 1.46
C PRO A 66 18.08 -19.32 0.01
N LYS A 67 17.83 -20.24 -0.92
CA LYS A 67 17.96 -19.95 -2.35
C LYS A 67 17.02 -18.80 -2.68
N PRO A 68 17.49 -17.75 -3.38
CA PRO A 68 16.63 -16.65 -3.75
C PRO A 68 15.43 -17.15 -4.56
N PRO A 69 14.25 -16.54 -4.38
CA PRO A 69 13.05 -16.92 -5.13
C PRO A 69 13.26 -16.74 -6.64
N LYS A 70 12.40 -17.38 -7.44
CA LYS A 70 12.49 -17.35 -8.91
C LYS A 70 12.19 -15.97 -9.51
N ILE A 71 11.46 -15.13 -8.77
CA ILE A 71 11.12 -13.76 -9.19
C ILE A 71 12.08 -12.77 -8.55
N SER A 72 12.33 -11.66 -9.22
CA SER A 72 13.22 -10.62 -8.71
C SER A 72 12.60 -9.89 -7.50
N ILE A 73 13.45 -9.27 -6.67
CA ILE A 73 12.97 -8.47 -5.53
C ILE A 73 12.10 -7.28 -5.97
N TRP A 74 12.38 -6.71 -7.14
CA TRP A 74 11.58 -5.61 -7.72
C TRP A 74 10.21 -6.10 -8.16
N ASP A 75 10.14 -7.29 -8.80
CA ASP A 75 8.87 -7.88 -9.22
C ASP A 75 8.04 -8.32 -8.02
N ALA A 76 8.66 -8.95 -7.02
CA ALA A 76 7.99 -9.30 -5.77
C ALA A 76 7.35 -8.07 -5.10
N ALA A 77 8.08 -6.96 -5.06
CA ALA A 77 7.57 -5.71 -4.52
C ALA A 77 6.45 -5.11 -5.36
N ARG A 78 6.56 -5.14 -6.69
CA ARG A 78 5.58 -4.57 -7.62
C ARG A 78 4.28 -5.37 -7.69
N THR A 79 4.35 -6.70 -7.55
CA THR A 79 3.18 -7.60 -7.57
C THR A 79 2.54 -7.82 -6.21
N GLY A 80 3.20 -7.39 -5.13
CA GLY A 80 2.69 -7.56 -3.78
C GLY A 80 3.00 -8.93 -3.17
N ASP A 81 3.95 -9.68 -3.73
CA ASP A 81 4.34 -11.00 -3.22
C ASP A 81 5.22 -10.87 -1.98
N ALA A 82 4.56 -10.87 -0.83
CA ALA A 82 5.23 -10.74 0.45
C ALA A 82 6.13 -11.93 0.79
N GLU A 83 5.77 -13.13 0.32
CA GLU A 83 6.53 -14.34 0.62
C GLU A 83 7.87 -14.33 -0.11
N SER A 84 7.86 -14.08 -1.43
CA SER A 84 9.09 -13.93 -2.21
C SER A 84 9.95 -12.78 -1.70
N LEU A 85 9.33 -11.68 -1.29
CA LEU A 85 10.07 -10.55 -0.71
C LEU A 85 10.77 -10.95 0.60
N ARG A 86 10.09 -11.67 1.50
CA ARG A 86 10.71 -12.17 2.74
C ARG A 86 11.87 -13.12 2.45
N GLN A 87 11.74 -14.00 1.45
CA GLN A 87 12.81 -14.90 1.04
C GLN A 87 14.04 -14.14 0.52
N HIS A 88 13.83 -13.07 -0.27
CA HIS A 88 14.91 -12.19 -0.71
C HIS A 88 15.63 -11.53 0.49
N LEU A 89 14.85 -10.99 1.44
CA LEU A 89 15.40 -10.37 2.64
C LEU A 89 16.17 -11.38 3.50
N ALA A 90 15.64 -12.60 3.67
CA ALA A 90 16.31 -13.68 4.39
C ALA A 90 17.60 -14.15 3.70
N SER A 91 17.65 -14.09 2.36
CA SER A 91 18.84 -14.40 1.57
C SER A 91 19.90 -13.29 1.63
N GLY A 92 19.61 -12.15 2.25
CA GLY A 92 20.48 -10.99 2.33
C GLY A 92 20.58 -10.20 1.03
N THR A 93 19.52 -10.24 0.20
CA THR A 93 19.43 -9.39 -1.00
C THR A 93 19.38 -7.93 -0.57
N ASP A 94 20.12 -7.06 -1.26
CA ASP A 94 20.11 -5.63 -0.97
C ASP A 94 18.71 -5.04 -1.23
N ILE A 95 18.10 -4.54 -0.15
CA ILE A 95 16.76 -3.95 -0.16
C ILE A 95 16.70 -2.64 -0.96
N ASN A 96 17.84 -1.96 -1.10
CA ASN A 96 17.99 -0.71 -1.82
C ASN A 96 18.64 -0.91 -3.21
N ALA A 97 18.77 -2.16 -3.66
CA ALA A 97 19.29 -2.46 -4.98
C ALA A 97 18.47 -1.75 -6.07
N LYS A 98 19.18 -1.11 -7.01
CA LYS A 98 18.55 -0.40 -8.12
C LYS A 98 18.50 -1.30 -9.36
N ASP A 99 17.37 -1.27 -10.04
CA ASP A 99 17.25 -1.85 -11.37
C ASP A 99 17.84 -0.93 -12.47
N GLU A 100 17.72 -1.32 -13.73
CA GLU A 100 18.21 -0.53 -14.89
C GLU A 100 17.54 0.86 -14.98
N GLY A 101 16.33 1.04 -14.46
CA GLY A 101 15.60 2.31 -14.37
C GLY A 101 15.95 3.13 -13.12
N GLY A 102 16.88 2.62 -12.29
CA GLY A 102 17.22 3.19 -11.00
C GLY A 102 16.10 3.02 -9.94
N TRP A 103 15.17 2.10 -10.20
CA TRP A 103 14.09 1.81 -9.24
C TRP A 103 14.59 0.88 -8.17
N VAL A 104 14.27 1.21 -6.93
CA VAL A 104 14.38 0.28 -5.81
C VAL A 104 13.04 -0.43 -5.60
N PRO A 105 13.00 -1.58 -4.91
CA PRO A 105 11.74 -2.31 -4.65
C PRO A 105 10.63 -1.42 -4.06
N LEU A 106 11.00 -0.47 -3.21
CA LEU A 106 10.07 0.47 -2.60
C LEU A 106 9.31 1.33 -3.61
N HIS A 107 9.91 1.71 -4.75
CA HIS A 107 9.23 2.45 -5.81
C HIS A 107 8.10 1.63 -6.43
N GLY A 108 8.36 0.36 -6.75
CA GLY A 108 7.38 -0.55 -7.33
C GLY A 108 6.20 -0.79 -6.39
N ALA A 109 6.49 -1.13 -5.14
CA ALA A 109 5.47 -1.35 -4.11
C ALA A 109 4.60 -0.11 -3.87
N SER A 110 5.23 1.08 -3.85
CA SER A 110 4.55 2.35 -3.60
C SER A 110 3.66 2.77 -4.77
N GLY A 111 4.14 2.59 -6.00
CA GLY A 111 3.38 2.89 -7.21
C GLY A 111 2.20 1.94 -7.44
N SER A 112 2.29 0.70 -6.96
CA SER A 112 1.23 -0.31 -7.00
C SER A 112 0.29 -0.26 -5.79
N GLY A 113 0.62 0.51 -4.74
CA GLY A 113 -0.21 0.66 -3.55
C GLY A 113 -0.17 -0.53 -2.57
N HIS A 114 0.85 -1.38 -2.66
CA HIS A 114 1.00 -2.53 -1.78
C HIS A 114 1.51 -2.11 -0.41
N LYS A 115 0.60 -1.62 0.45
CA LYS A 115 0.89 -1.08 1.78
C LYS A 115 1.68 -2.03 2.68
N GLU A 116 1.33 -3.32 2.67
CA GLU A 116 2.00 -4.35 3.45
C GLU A 116 3.45 -4.54 3.02
N ILE A 117 3.70 -4.53 1.71
CA ILE A 117 5.05 -4.61 1.14
C ILE A 117 5.85 -3.37 1.50
N VAL A 118 5.25 -2.18 1.34
CA VAL A 118 5.89 -0.91 1.72
C VAL A 118 6.25 -0.92 3.21
N LYS A 119 5.34 -1.38 4.08
CA LYS A 119 5.62 -1.53 5.51
C LYS A 119 6.77 -2.49 5.76
N LEU A 120 6.76 -3.66 5.11
CA LEU A 120 7.81 -4.66 5.25
C LEU A 120 9.17 -4.10 4.82
N LEU A 121 9.24 -3.45 3.65
CA LEU A 121 10.48 -2.83 3.15
C LEU A 121 11.01 -1.76 4.11
N LEU A 122 10.16 -0.84 4.57
CA LEU A 122 10.56 0.24 5.47
C LEU A 122 11.05 -0.29 6.83
N THR A 123 10.37 -1.29 7.39
CA THR A 123 10.81 -1.93 8.66
C THR A 123 12.08 -2.76 8.50
N SER A 124 12.39 -3.21 7.30
CA SER A 124 13.62 -3.92 6.96
C SER A 124 14.79 -2.99 6.56
N GLY A 125 14.60 -1.66 6.65
CA GLY A 125 15.65 -0.68 6.43
C GLY A 125 15.72 -0.11 5.00
N ALA A 126 14.65 -0.20 4.22
CA ALA A 126 14.60 0.48 2.94
C ALA A 126 14.63 2.00 3.13
N ASP A 127 15.44 2.69 2.33
CA ASP A 127 15.50 4.14 2.31
C ASP A 127 14.31 4.72 1.53
N ALA A 128 13.44 5.45 2.24
CA ALA A 128 12.24 6.07 1.67
C ALA A 128 12.54 7.23 0.70
N ASN A 129 13.76 7.76 0.72
CA ASN A 129 14.14 8.98 0.01
C ASN A 129 15.04 8.75 -1.20
N LEU A 130 15.35 7.49 -1.53
CA LEU A 130 16.11 7.19 -2.74
C LEU A 130 15.33 7.61 -3.99
N PRO A 131 15.95 8.41 -4.89
CA PRO A 131 15.32 8.73 -6.15
C PRO A 131 15.59 7.66 -7.21
N ALA A 132 14.60 7.41 -8.06
CA ALA A 132 14.79 6.72 -9.33
C ALA A 132 15.56 7.61 -10.33
N LEU A 133 15.92 7.09 -11.52
CA LEU A 133 16.57 7.92 -12.57
C LEU A 133 15.71 9.12 -13.00
N SER A 134 14.38 9.01 -12.88
CA SER A 134 13.45 10.14 -13.11
C SER A 134 13.55 11.24 -12.04
N GLY A 135 14.33 11.01 -10.98
CA GLY A 135 14.45 11.84 -9.81
C GLY A 135 13.24 11.77 -8.85
N LYS A 136 12.26 10.92 -9.11
CA LYS A 136 11.07 10.74 -8.26
C LYS A 136 11.37 9.76 -7.13
N THR A 137 10.78 10.02 -5.95
CA THR A 137 10.85 9.16 -4.79
C THR A 137 9.66 8.20 -4.74
N ALA A 138 9.70 7.23 -3.83
CA ALA A 138 8.58 6.32 -3.57
C ALA A 138 7.29 7.08 -3.21
N LEU A 139 7.39 8.18 -2.47
CA LEU A 139 6.26 9.03 -2.13
C LEU A 139 5.65 9.75 -3.34
N ASP A 140 6.47 10.18 -4.30
CA ASP A 140 5.98 10.78 -5.55
C ASP A 140 5.15 9.78 -6.36
N TYR A 141 5.59 8.51 -6.42
CA TYR A 141 4.87 7.44 -7.12
C TYR A 141 3.55 7.10 -6.42
N ALA A 142 3.55 6.92 -5.10
CA ALA A 142 2.34 6.64 -4.33
C ALA A 142 1.30 7.76 -4.45
N SER A 143 1.74 9.00 -4.31
CA SER A 143 0.88 10.19 -4.41
C SER A 143 0.28 10.35 -5.81
N ARG A 144 1.08 10.14 -6.86
CA ARG A 144 0.62 10.21 -8.25
C ARG A 144 -0.40 9.11 -8.57
N ALA A 145 -0.21 7.91 -8.03
CA ALA A 145 -1.12 6.79 -8.20
C ALA A 145 -2.39 6.88 -7.33
N GLY A 146 -2.45 7.86 -6.42
CA GLY A 146 -3.59 8.07 -5.53
C GLY A 146 -3.64 7.14 -4.31
N HIS A 147 -2.54 6.47 -4.00
CA HIS A 147 -2.45 5.55 -2.87
C HIS A 147 -2.20 6.30 -1.55
N LYS A 148 -3.27 6.87 -0.97
CA LYS A 148 -3.20 7.71 0.23
C LYS A 148 -2.57 6.99 1.43
N GLU A 149 -3.04 5.79 1.73
CA GLU A 149 -2.54 5.01 2.88
C GLU A 149 -1.05 4.69 2.76
N THR A 150 -0.59 4.39 1.54
CA THR A 150 0.83 4.15 1.26
C THR A 150 1.63 5.44 1.39
N SER A 151 1.08 6.56 0.92
CA SER A 151 1.71 7.88 1.05
C SER A 151 1.85 8.29 2.50
N ASP A 152 0.82 8.08 3.31
CA ASP A 152 0.83 8.38 4.75
C ASP A 152 1.85 7.50 5.49
N LEU A 153 1.93 6.22 5.11
CA LEU A 153 2.91 5.30 5.67
C LEU A 153 4.35 5.75 5.35
N LEU A 154 4.62 6.11 4.10
CA LEU A 154 5.92 6.63 3.68
C LEU A 154 6.29 7.90 4.45
N ARG A 155 5.36 8.86 4.60
CA ARG A 155 5.59 10.08 5.39
C ARG A 155 5.89 9.78 6.85
N LYS A 156 5.18 8.84 7.45
CA LYS A 156 5.43 8.39 8.83
C LYS A 156 6.85 7.85 9.02
N HIS A 157 7.43 7.24 7.98
CA HIS A 157 8.80 6.75 7.96
C HIS A 157 9.82 7.76 7.39
N GLY A 158 9.46 9.04 7.33
CA GLY A 158 10.36 10.10 6.89
C GLY A 158 10.50 10.24 5.38
N GLY A 159 9.62 9.60 4.60
CA GLY A 159 9.58 9.73 3.15
C GLY A 159 9.19 11.13 2.72
N LYS A 160 9.93 11.67 1.76
CA LYS A 160 9.76 13.00 1.17
C LYS A 160 9.55 12.91 -0.31
N THR A 161 8.87 13.88 -0.87
CA THR A 161 8.78 14.06 -2.32
C THR A 161 10.08 14.63 -2.88
N ARG A 162 10.29 14.48 -4.18
CA ARG A 162 11.41 15.13 -4.88
C ARG A 162 11.45 16.65 -4.62
N ALA A 163 10.28 17.29 -4.62
CA ALA A 163 10.18 18.74 -4.39
C ALA A 163 10.66 19.14 -2.99
N GLU A 164 10.29 18.36 -1.98
CA GLU A 164 10.70 18.57 -0.59
C GLU A 164 12.21 18.38 -0.41
N LEU A 165 12.78 17.32 -1.02
CA LEU A 165 14.22 17.05 -0.96
C LEU A 165 15.03 18.17 -1.64
N ASN A 166 14.58 18.68 -2.78
CA ASN A 166 15.23 19.80 -3.48
C ASN A 166 15.15 21.09 -2.69
N ALA A 167 14.03 21.35 -1.99
CA ALA A 167 13.87 22.54 -1.15
C ALA A 167 14.81 22.52 0.06
N GLU A 168 15.04 21.35 0.65
CA GLU A 168 16.00 21.17 1.75
C GLU A 168 17.46 21.33 1.30
N GLY A 169 17.79 20.81 0.11
CA GLY A 169 19.12 20.99 -0.47
C GLY A 169 19.48 22.46 -0.72
N LYS A 170 18.49 23.28 -1.12
CA LYS A 170 18.69 24.73 -1.33
C LYS A 170 18.86 25.52 -0.04
N LYS A 171 18.37 25.03 1.09
CA LYS A 171 18.51 25.73 2.39
C LYS A 171 19.87 25.52 3.04
N ARG A 172 20.67 24.57 2.54
CA ARG A 172 21.98 24.22 3.10
C ARG A 172 23.16 24.92 2.39
N ASN A 173 22.92 25.60 1.28
CA ASN A 173 23.87 26.42 0.53
C ASN A 173 23.54 27.89 0.71
#